data_888aa67db74a36480cb02a10316565d8
#
_entry.id   888aa67db74a36480cb02a10316565d8
#
_cell.length_a   1.000
_cell.length_b   1.000
_cell.length_c   1.000
_cell.angle_alpha   90.00
_cell.angle_beta   90.00
_cell.angle_gamma   90.00
#
_symmetry.space_group_name_H-M   'P 1'
#
loop_
_entity.id
_entity.type
_entity.pdbx_description
1 polymer ?
#
loop_
_entity_poly.entity_id
_entity_poly.type
_entity_poly.pdbx_seq_one_letter_code
_entity_poly.pdbx_strand_id
1 'polypeptide(L)'
;MCYGKIISMKKVMMFIICLFLCGCSSASSSRKVYNEYVDTLKGVKEEKMCSGIEVTFKVDEITEDYINYYALINRNGNVMKNIQALLIHDKETINSFPSIGIYDEDVSLINEEDKIGVKLSGYLEVNENTIFKLLLKYVDKDNVKKECYYIYNYQHN
;
A
#
# COMPACT_ATOMS: atom_id res chain seq x y z
N MET A 1 26.48 52.89 20.74
CA MET A 1 25.22 52.63 20.01
C MET A 1 25.38 51.38 19.16
N CYS A 2 25.40 50.17 19.75
CA CYS A 2 25.55 48.86 19.03
C CYS A 2 25.00 47.65 19.81
N TYR A 3 23.83 47.78 20.45
CA TYR A 3 23.22 46.67 21.15
C TYR A 3 21.97 46.06 20.48
N GLY A 4 21.49 46.66 19.39
CA GLY A 4 20.23 46.25 18.74
C GLY A 4 20.35 45.09 17.75
N LYS A 5 21.54 44.76 17.24
CA LYS A 5 21.71 43.79 16.14
C LYS A 5 21.88 42.30 16.58
N ILE A 6 22.34 42.09 17.82
CA ILE A 6 22.67 40.75 18.31
C ILE A 6 21.41 39.97 18.71
N ILE A 7 20.37 40.67 19.18
CA ILE A 7 19.10 40.03 19.60
C ILE A 7 18.30 39.50 18.40
N SER A 8 18.42 40.15 17.26
CA SER A 8 17.74 39.76 16.00
C SER A 8 18.31 38.45 15.43
N MET A 9 19.63 38.26 15.46
CA MET A 9 20.28 37.04 14.95
C MET A 9 19.95 35.79 15.77
N LYS A 10 19.89 35.90 17.10
CA LYS A 10 19.52 34.75 17.96
C LYS A 10 18.08 34.34 17.76
N LYS A 11 17.14 35.25 17.56
CA LYS A 11 15.73 34.97 17.26
C LYS A 11 15.56 34.34 15.88
N VAL A 12 16.28 34.79 14.87
CA VAL A 12 16.25 34.24 13.51
C VAL A 12 16.86 32.83 13.49
N MET A 13 17.97 32.60 14.21
CA MET A 13 18.60 31.30 14.29
C MET A 13 17.72 30.29 15.03
N MET A 14 16.99 30.69 16.09
CA MET A 14 16.05 29.86 16.80
C MET A 14 14.81 29.50 15.95
N PHE A 15 14.37 30.40 15.08
CA PHE A 15 13.27 30.18 14.15
C PHE A 15 13.64 29.18 13.02
N ILE A 16 14.87 29.24 12.54
CA ILE A 16 15.41 28.29 11.55
C ILE A 16 15.55 26.90 12.13
N ILE A 17 15.99 26.74 13.39
CA ILE A 17 16.09 25.43 14.06
C ILE A 17 14.71 24.80 14.26
N CYS A 18 13.67 25.58 14.57
CA CYS A 18 12.30 25.06 14.67
C CYS A 18 11.73 24.57 13.33
N LEU A 19 12.13 25.16 12.19
CA LEU A 19 11.69 24.73 10.87
C LEU A 19 12.27 23.36 10.45
N PHE A 20 13.46 23.01 10.93
CA PHE A 20 14.07 21.70 10.66
C PHE A 20 13.51 20.54 11.49
N LEU A 21 12.78 20.80 12.58
CA LEU A 21 12.21 19.77 13.44
C LEU A 21 10.79 19.32 13.04
N CYS A 22 10.13 20.02 12.12
CA CYS A 22 8.75 19.68 11.70
C CYS A 22 8.66 18.74 10.50
N GLY A 23 9.77 18.22 9.95
CA GLY A 23 9.80 17.52 8.67
C GLY A 23 9.74 15.98 8.69
N CYS A 24 9.73 15.29 9.85
CA CYS A 24 10.00 13.84 9.89
C CYS A 24 8.86 12.93 10.41
N SER A 25 7.64 13.41 10.62
CA SER A 25 6.62 12.57 11.26
C SER A 25 5.77 11.69 10.32
N SER A 26 5.59 12.09 9.06
CA SER A 26 4.71 11.36 8.13
C SER A 26 5.32 10.05 7.62
N ALA A 27 6.58 10.05 7.22
CA ALA A 27 7.25 8.86 6.68
C ALA A 27 7.39 7.71 7.71
N SER A 28 7.60 8.04 8.98
CA SER A 28 7.66 7.03 10.06
C SER A 28 6.28 6.41 10.33
N SER A 29 5.21 7.18 10.20
CA SER A 29 3.83 6.71 10.37
C SER A 29 3.43 5.75 9.28
N SER A 30 3.67 6.08 8.00
CA SER A 30 3.35 5.22 6.86
C SER A 30 4.10 3.90 6.89
N ARG A 31 5.38 3.91 7.27
CA ARG A 31 6.17 2.69 7.43
C ARG A 31 5.63 1.78 8.54
N LYS A 32 5.16 2.37 9.64
CA LYS A 32 4.52 1.61 10.72
C LYS A 32 3.25 0.92 10.23
N VAL A 33 2.36 1.66 9.55
CA VAL A 33 1.13 1.11 8.96
C VAL A 33 1.44 0.00 7.97
N TYR A 34 2.42 0.19 7.09
CA TYR A 34 2.86 -0.83 6.14
C TYR A 34 3.28 -2.12 6.86
N ASN A 35 4.14 -2.02 7.86
CA ASN A 35 4.61 -3.18 8.62
C ASN A 35 3.46 -3.89 9.37
N GLU A 36 2.54 -3.14 9.97
CA GLU A 36 1.33 -3.69 10.61
C GLU A 36 0.47 -4.47 9.61
N TYR A 37 0.36 -4.00 8.37
CA TYR A 37 -0.39 -4.69 7.32
C TYR A 37 0.32 -5.95 6.84
N VAL A 38 1.65 -5.92 6.69
CA VAL A 38 2.45 -7.12 6.38
C VAL A 38 2.27 -8.18 7.46
N ASP A 39 2.39 -7.81 8.73
CA ASP A 39 2.25 -8.75 9.85
C ASP A 39 0.83 -9.31 9.94
N THR A 40 -0.18 -8.47 9.71
CA THR A 40 -1.59 -8.91 9.63
C THR A 40 -1.76 -9.95 8.54
N LEU A 41 -1.30 -9.68 7.31
CA LEU A 41 -1.46 -10.58 6.16
C LEU A 41 -0.70 -11.90 6.34
N LYS A 42 0.47 -11.89 6.95
CA LYS A 42 1.18 -13.14 7.28
C LYS A 42 0.32 -14.06 8.14
N GLY A 43 -0.44 -13.49 9.08
CA GLY A 43 -1.32 -14.24 9.98
C GLY A 43 -2.66 -14.70 9.37
N VAL A 44 -3.07 -14.14 8.22
CA VAL A 44 -4.34 -14.49 7.56
C VAL A 44 -4.29 -15.93 7.05
N LYS A 45 -5.29 -16.74 7.43
CA LYS A 45 -5.43 -18.14 7.01
C LYS A 45 -6.67 -18.40 6.16
N GLU A 46 -7.64 -17.50 6.22
CA GLU A 46 -8.93 -17.60 5.52
C GLU A 46 -9.24 -16.32 4.76
N GLU A 47 -9.91 -16.46 3.63
CA GLU A 47 -10.38 -15.33 2.86
C GLU A 47 -11.56 -14.64 3.54
N LYS A 48 -11.62 -13.33 3.36
CA LYS A 48 -12.75 -12.48 3.72
C LYS A 48 -13.02 -11.55 2.55
N MET A 49 -13.83 -11.99 1.62
CA MET A 49 -14.12 -11.19 0.41
C MET A 49 -15.05 -10.02 0.70
N CYS A 50 -14.84 -8.91 0.03
CA CYS A 50 -15.78 -7.79 0.00
C CYS A 50 -16.82 -7.99 -1.10
N SER A 51 -18.09 -7.85 -0.73
CA SER A 51 -19.20 -7.96 -1.70
C SER A 51 -19.08 -6.93 -2.83
N GLY A 52 -19.22 -7.40 -4.06
CA GLY A 52 -19.18 -6.56 -5.25
C GLY A 52 -17.79 -6.11 -5.69
N ILE A 53 -16.73 -6.54 -5.00
CA ILE A 53 -15.35 -6.32 -5.44
C ILE A 53 -14.81 -7.64 -6.01
N GLU A 54 -14.25 -7.57 -7.21
CA GLU A 54 -13.59 -8.71 -7.86
C GLU A 54 -12.08 -8.52 -7.82
N VAL A 55 -11.37 -9.58 -7.43
CA VAL A 55 -9.90 -9.59 -7.43
C VAL A 55 -9.43 -10.70 -8.35
N THR A 56 -8.63 -10.32 -9.35
CA THR A 56 -8.00 -11.25 -10.28
C THR A 56 -6.50 -11.28 -9.99
N PHE A 57 -5.98 -12.47 -9.64
CA PHE A 57 -4.54 -12.70 -9.56
C PHE A 57 -4.04 -13.28 -10.88
N LYS A 58 -2.85 -12.85 -11.27
CA LYS A 58 -2.11 -13.45 -12.39
C LYS A 58 -0.64 -13.57 -12.07
N VAL A 59 -0.07 -14.65 -12.56
CA VAL A 59 1.37 -14.91 -12.55
C VAL A 59 1.77 -15.18 -13.99
N ASP A 60 2.72 -14.40 -14.50
CA ASP A 60 3.28 -14.53 -15.83
C ASP A 60 4.71 -15.04 -15.67
N GLU A 61 4.98 -16.26 -16.14
CA GLU A 61 6.33 -16.85 -16.17
C GLU A 61 7.16 -16.15 -17.24
N ILE A 62 8.28 -15.57 -16.83
CA ILE A 62 9.20 -14.86 -17.76
C ILE A 62 10.36 -15.76 -18.15
N THR A 63 10.92 -16.47 -17.17
CA THR A 63 11.94 -17.51 -17.35
C THR A 63 11.70 -18.63 -16.34
N GLU A 64 12.51 -19.69 -16.39
CA GLU A 64 12.44 -20.80 -15.42
C GLU A 64 12.57 -20.33 -13.96
N ASP A 65 13.32 -19.24 -13.72
CA ASP A 65 13.62 -18.72 -12.37
C ASP A 65 13.00 -17.35 -12.10
N TYR A 66 12.14 -16.83 -12.99
CA TYR A 66 11.65 -15.46 -12.85
C TYR A 66 10.19 -15.34 -13.25
N ILE A 67 9.38 -14.82 -12.33
CA ILE A 67 7.95 -14.56 -12.57
C ILE A 67 7.59 -13.11 -12.28
N ASN A 68 6.67 -12.57 -13.07
CA ASN A 68 5.91 -11.39 -12.73
C ASN A 68 4.56 -11.80 -12.15
N TYR A 69 4.10 -11.09 -11.14
CA TYR A 69 2.79 -11.30 -10.56
C TYR A 69 2.03 -10.00 -10.41
N TYR A 70 0.71 -10.07 -10.45
CA TYR A 70 -0.13 -8.94 -10.11
C TYR A 70 -1.50 -9.35 -9.57
N ALA A 71 -2.09 -8.44 -8.80
CA ALA A 71 -3.50 -8.46 -8.44
C ALA A 71 -4.20 -7.25 -9.07
N LEU A 72 -5.28 -7.50 -9.79
CA LEU A 72 -6.18 -6.48 -10.30
C LEU A 72 -7.44 -6.47 -9.43
N ILE A 73 -7.69 -5.34 -8.77
CA ILE A 73 -8.87 -5.11 -7.94
C ILE A 73 -9.88 -4.34 -8.78
N ASN A 74 -10.96 -4.99 -9.18
CA ASN A 74 -12.04 -4.39 -9.97
C ASN A 74 -13.20 -3.99 -9.05
N ARG A 75 -13.58 -2.72 -9.11
CA ARG A 75 -14.65 -2.16 -8.27
C ARG A 75 -16.06 -2.54 -8.71
N ASN A 76 -16.28 -3.05 -9.94
CA ASN A 76 -17.58 -3.40 -10.50
C ASN A 76 -18.67 -2.31 -10.26
N GLY A 77 -18.32 -1.03 -10.48
CA GLY A 77 -19.20 0.11 -10.26
C GLY A 77 -19.37 0.56 -8.81
N ASN A 78 -18.77 -0.12 -7.84
CA ASN A 78 -18.81 0.30 -6.44
C ASN A 78 -17.95 1.55 -6.20
N VAL A 79 -18.37 2.37 -5.25
CA VAL A 79 -17.58 3.51 -4.76
C VAL A 79 -16.54 2.99 -3.77
N MET A 80 -15.28 3.36 -3.99
CA MET A 80 -14.17 3.03 -3.12
C MET A 80 -13.37 4.29 -2.82
N LYS A 81 -13.45 4.79 -1.59
CA LYS A 81 -12.72 5.96 -1.11
C LYS A 81 -11.55 5.53 -0.23
N ASN A 82 -10.47 6.30 -0.24
CA ASN A 82 -9.31 6.09 0.63
C ASN A 82 -8.81 4.64 0.57
N ILE A 83 -8.56 4.17 -0.66
CA ILE A 83 -8.14 2.80 -0.91
C ILE A 83 -6.73 2.61 -0.35
N GLN A 84 -6.58 1.57 0.46
CA GLN A 84 -5.29 1.05 0.89
C GLN A 84 -5.23 -0.42 0.52
N ALA A 85 -4.21 -0.82 -0.21
CA ALA A 85 -4.01 -2.22 -0.55
C ALA A 85 -2.54 -2.61 -0.45
N LEU A 86 -2.31 -3.87 -0.09
CA LEU A 86 -0.99 -4.48 0.04
C LEU A 86 -1.06 -5.90 -0.47
N LEU A 87 -0.14 -6.26 -1.37
CA LEU A 87 -0.01 -7.62 -1.91
C LEU A 87 1.32 -8.22 -1.46
N ILE A 88 1.27 -9.28 -0.65
CA ILE A 88 2.46 -10.00 -0.19
C ILE A 88 2.52 -11.42 -0.77
N HIS A 89 3.65 -12.07 -0.63
CA HIS A 89 3.86 -13.49 -0.90
C HIS A 89 4.67 -14.15 0.23
N ASP A 90 4.71 -15.47 0.23
CA ASP A 90 5.39 -16.27 1.27
C ASP A 90 6.89 -16.49 1.01
N LYS A 91 7.43 -15.95 -0.08
CA LYS A 91 8.86 -16.04 -0.40
C LYS A 91 9.66 -14.93 0.27
N GLU A 92 10.93 -15.21 0.56
CA GLU A 92 11.86 -14.17 1.00
C GLU A 92 12.06 -13.13 -0.10
N THR A 93 12.09 -11.87 0.27
CA THR A 93 12.36 -10.77 -0.67
C THR A 93 13.15 -9.68 0.04
N ILE A 94 14.08 -9.09 -0.69
CA ILE A 94 14.82 -7.89 -0.26
C ILE A 94 14.08 -6.60 -0.61
N ASN A 95 13.06 -6.70 -1.49
CA ASN A 95 12.25 -5.59 -1.92
C ASN A 95 10.99 -5.44 -1.04
N SER A 96 10.42 -4.25 -1.03
CA SER A 96 9.12 -4.03 -0.41
C SER A 96 8.01 -4.64 -1.27
N PHE A 97 6.95 -5.12 -0.61
CA PHE A 97 5.77 -5.61 -1.29
C PHE A 97 5.00 -4.49 -1.98
N PRO A 98 4.35 -4.76 -3.14
CA PRO A 98 3.51 -3.78 -3.82
C PRO A 98 2.39 -3.27 -2.92
N SER A 99 2.23 -1.96 -2.86
CA SER A 99 1.20 -1.31 -2.05
C SER A 99 0.64 -0.07 -2.75
N ILE A 100 -0.56 0.36 -2.36
CA ILE A 100 -1.19 1.60 -2.80
C ILE A 100 -1.92 2.26 -1.63
N GLY A 101 -1.91 3.60 -1.56
CA GLY A 101 -2.58 4.39 -0.52
C GLY A 101 -1.98 4.25 0.88
N ILE A 102 -0.74 3.73 1.01
CA ILE A 102 -0.03 3.57 2.29
C ILE A 102 1.09 4.61 2.40
N TYR A 103 1.90 4.74 1.35
CA TYR A 103 2.98 5.72 1.24
C TYR A 103 2.64 6.87 0.30
N ASP A 104 1.74 6.59 -0.64
CA ASP A 104 1.34 7.50 -1.71
C ASP A 104 0.13 8.34 -1.31
N GLU A 105 -0.30 9.23 -2.21
CA GLU A 105 -1.53 10.00 -2.06
C GLU A 105 -2.76 9.09 -1.96
N ASP A 106 -3.81 9.61 -1.32
CA ASP A 106 -5.09 8.92 -1.19
C ASP A 106 -5.67 8.57 -2.56
N VAL A 107 -5.90 7.29 -2.79
CA VAL A 107 -6.51 6.78 -4.02
C VAL A 107 -8.00 6.54 -3.77
N SER A 108 -8.84 7.06 -4.65
CA SER A 108 -10.29 6.87 -4.58
C SER A 108 -10.87 6.65 -5.98
N LEU A 109 -11.84 5.76 -6.08
CA LEU A 109 -12.60 5.46 -7.29
C LEU A 109 -14.07 5.80 -7.02
N ILE A 110 -14.49 7.01 -7.40
CA ILE A 110 -15.79 7.58 -7.01
C ILE A 110 -16.71 7.70 -8.21
N ASN A 111 -16.21 8.26 -9.33
CA ASN A 111 -17.02 8.55 -10.51
C ASN A 111 -17.04 7.38 -11.50
N GLU A 112 -18.04 7.32 -12.37
CA GLU A 112 -18.13 6.31 -13.43
C GLU A 112 -16.98 6.43 -14.45
N GLU A 113 -16.47 7.63 -14.65
CA GLU A 113 -15.32 7.93 -15.52
C GLU A 113 -13.97 7.52 -14.93
N ASP A 114 -13.91 7.23 -13.62
CA ASP A 114 -12.72 6.76 -12.96
C ASP A 114 -12.30 5.38 -13.53
N LYS A 115 -11.03 5.05 -13.32
CA LYS A 115 -10.49 3.72 -13.66
C LYS A 115 -11.38 2.62 -13.08
N ILE A 116 -11.54 1.54 -13.83
CA ILE A 116 -12.34 0.39 -13.42
C ILE A 116 -11.81 -0.23 -12.12
N GLY A 117 -10.51 -0.12 -11.87
CA GLY A 117 -9.87 -0.68 -10.69
C GLY A 117 -8.44 -0.22 -10.48
N VAL A 118 -7.76 -0.87 -9.56
CA VAL A 118 -6.34 -0.66 -9.25
C VAL A 118 -5.54 -1.94 -9.44
N LYS A 119 -4.29 -1.81 -9.85
CA LYS A 119 -3.37 -2.92 -10.08
C LYS A 119 -2.17 -2.79 -9.15
N LEU A 120 -1.89 -3.86 -8.38
CA LEU A 120 -0.63 -4.04 -7.68
C LEU A 120 0.19 -5.08 -8.40
N SER A 121 1.46 -4.80 -8.68
CA SER A 121 2.33 -5.72 -9.39
C SER A 121 3.73 -5.77 -8.80
N GLY A 122 4.35 -6.93 -8.87
CA GLY A 122 5.72 -7.19 -8.44
C GLY A 122 6.35 -8.32 -9.25
N TYR A 123 7.54 -8.69 -8.86
CA TYR A 123 8.28 -9.80 -9.46
C TYR A 123 8.93 -10.66 -8.37
N LEU A 124 9.22 -11.90 -8.72
CA LEU A 124 9.99 -12.84 -7.91
C LEU A 124 11.11 -13.44 -8.76
N GLU A 125 12.28 -13.58 -8.15
CA GLU A 125 13.46 -14.25 -8.72
C GLU A 125 13.45 -15.75 -8.38
N VAL A 126 12.26 -16.32 -8.30
CA VAL A 126 12.01 -17.75 -8.12
C VAL A 126 10.71 -18.11 -8.85
N ASN A 127 10.68 -19.29 -9.45
CA ASN A 127 9.47 -19.84 -10.07
C ASN A 127 9.11 -21.15 -9.37
N GLU A 128 8.41 -21.06 -8.27
CA GLU A 128 7.96 -22.18 -7.45
C GLU A 128 6.60 -21.91 -6.82
N ASN A 129 5.98 -22.94 -6.27
CA ASN A 129 4.69 -22.81 -5.59
C ASN A 129 4.71 -21.64 -4.60
N THR A 130 3.82 -20.69 -4.78
CA THR A 130 3.82 -19.42 -4.02
C THR A 130 2.42 -19.08 -3.53
N ILE A 131 2.33 -18.66 -2.28
CA ILE A 131 1.07 -18.17 -1.71
C ILE A 131 1.09 -16.65 -1.71
N PHE A 132 0.17 -16.06 -2.49
CA PHE A 132 -0.05 -14.62 -2.49
C PHE A 132 -1.21 -14.26 -1.59
N LYS A 133 -1.09 -13.16 -0.83
CA LYS A 133 -2.15 -12.63 0.01
C LYS A 133 -2.32 -11.14 -0.24
N LEU A 134 -3.57 -10.71 -0.40
CA LEU A 134 -3.93 -9.32 -0.62
C LEU A 134 -4.80 -8.81 0.53
N LEU A 135 -4.40 -7.70 1.12
CA LEU A 135 -5.23 -6.85 1.98
C LEU A 135 -5.81 -5.73 1.12
N LEU A 136 -7.12 -5.51 1.26
CA LEU A 136 -7.81 -4.36 0.69
C LEU A 136 -8.62 -3.67 1.78
N LYS A 137 -8.37 -2.38 1.99
CA LYS A 137 -9.18 -1.49 2.84
C LYS A 137 -9.71 -0.33 2.01
N TYR A 138 -10.95 0.05 2.25
CA TYR A 138 -11.55 1.22 1.62
C TYR A 138 -12.76 1.69 2.42
N VAL A 139 -13.29 2.86 2.06
CA VAL A 139 -14.56 3.37 2.57
C VAL A 139 -15.58 3.32 1.44
N ASP A 140 -16.73 2.70 1.67
CA ASP A 140 -17.78 2.56 0.66
C ASP A 140 -18.60 3.86 0.48
N LYS A 141 -19.63 3.80 -0.37
CA LYS A 141 -20.54 4.92 -0.63
C LYS A 141 -21.29 5.40 0.64
N ASP A 142 -21.56 4.50 1.57
CA ASP A 142 -22.28 4.76 2.81
C ASP A 142 -21.36 5.18 3.96
N ASN A 143 -20.09 5.49 3.64
CA ASN A 143 -18.99 5.83 4.56
C ASN A 143 -18.65 4.71 5.56
N VAL A 144 -18.93 3.46 5.21
CA VAL A 144 -18.57 2.30 6.00
C VAL A 144 -17.17 1.81 5.60
N LYS A 145 -16.30 1.63 6.59
CA LYS A 145 -14.96 1.05 6.37
C LYS A 145 -15.09 -0.43 6.06
N LYS A 146 -14.49 -0.85 4.98
CA LYS A 146 -14.38 -2.25 4.53
C LYS A 146 -12.95 -2.73 4.66
N GLU A 147 -12.81 -3.99 5.04
CA GLU A 147 -11.52 -4.68 5.13
C GLU A 147 -11.70 -6.12 4.65
N CYS A 148 -10.94 -6.49 3.65
CA CYS A 148 -11.03 -7.75 2.93
C CYS A 148 -9.67 -8.40 2.79
N TYR A 149 -9.66 -9.72 2.72
CA TYR A 149 -8.48 -10.54 2.54
C TYR A 149 -8.71 -11.55 1.43
N TYR A 150 -7.74 -11.65 0.52
CA TYR A 150 -7.79 -12.60 -0.58
C TYR A 150 -6.51 -13.44 -0.56
N ILE A 151 -6.63 -14.73 -0.88
CA ILE A 151 -5.51 -15.68 -0.91
C ILE A 151 -5.49 -16.34 -2.28
N TYR A 152 -4.33 -16.38 -2.91
CA TYR A 152 -4.12 -17.07 -4.17
C TYR A 152 -2.93 -18.01 -4.08
N ASN A 153 -3.17 -19.28 -4.38
CA ASN A 153 -2.15 -20.33 -4.38
C ASN A 153 -1.69 -20.56 -5.82
N TYR A 154 -0.56 -20.02 -6.17
CA TYR A 154 0.10 -20.30 -7.45
C TYR A 154 0.79 -21.66 -7.36
N GLN A 155 0.54 -22.53 -8.34
CA GLN A 155 1.21 -23.81 -8.51
C GLN A 155 2.11 -23.70 -9.73
N HIS A 156 3.39 -23.89 -9.54
CA HIS A 156 4.36 -24.04 -10.61
C HIS A 156 4.17 -25.43 -11.24
N ASN A 157 4.07 -25.51 -12.57
CA ASN A 157 3.87 -26.74 -13.33
C ASN A 157 5.20 -27.28 -13.89
#